data_a59630d9fb7aabd528b69523776714aa
#
_entry.id   a59630d9fb7aabd528b69523776714aa
#
_cell.length_a   1.000
_cell.length_b   1.000
_cell.length_c   1.000
_cell.angle_alpha   90.00
_cell.angle_beta   90.00
_cell.angle_gamma   90.00
#
_symmetry.space_group_name_H-M   'P 1'
#
loop_
_entity.id
_entity.type
_entity.pdbx_description
1 polymer ?
#
loop_
_entity_poly.entity_id
_entity_poly.type
_entity_poly.pdbx_seq_one_letter_code
_entity_poly.pdbx_strand_id
1 'polypeptide(L)'
;MLYMKSLMTTDNLYDELLVVLQNNFTPLGYKLPNADYLIPHSQNAQYHGFAFTINHKRIIYRKAKVTPDRPGAFLALWKRPADGSNSKPIPFTNEFDYLLVAVASDGLTPINNQLANIQSGLFLFPVELLVKKGIVTGTNRKGKTAFRVFPPWSESRALNGSGVFSYAAKSTQRWQCDYFLQQDQYKLIDLSKLNKILANAV
;
A
#
# COMPACT_ATOMS: atom_id res chain seq x y z
N MET A 1 17.62 -23.56 17.64
CA MET A 1 18.04 -22.51 16.71
C MET A 1 16.88 -21.53 16.60
N LEU A 2 16.91 -20.48 17.45
CA LEU A 2 15.82 -19.49 17.57
C LEU A 2 15.88 -18.55 16.37
N TYR A 3 14.84 -18.56 15.54
CA TYR A 3 14.61 -17.52 14.55
C TYR A 3 14.33 -16.19 15.28
N MET A 4 15.30 -15.28 15.21
CA MET A 4 15.08 -13.90 15.57
C MET A 4 14.05 -13.30 14.58
N LYS A 5 12.77 -13.27 14.98
CA LYS A 5 11.81 -12.31 14.43
C LYS A 5 12.36 -10.93 14.82
N SER A 6 13.00 -10.25 13.86
CA SER A 6 13.28 -8.83 13.99
C SER A 6 11.94 -8.13 14.24
N LEU A 7 11.74 -7.67 15.46
CA LEU A 7 10.70 -6.72 15.83
C LEU A 7 11.02 -5.44 15.04
N MET A 8 10.37 -5.27 13.88
CA MET A 8 10.33 -3.95 13.24
C MET A 8 9.59 -3.02 14.19
N THR A 9 10.34 -2.15 14.85
CA THR A 9 9.78 -1.08 15.67
C THR A 9 9.08 -0.07 14.78
N THR A 10 8.15 0.69 15.31
CA THR A 10 7.43 1.77 14.60
C THR A 10 8.41 2.77 13.97
N ASP A 11 9.55 2.98 14.62
CA ASP A 11 10.62 3.88 14.18
C ASP A 11 11.25 3.42 12.85
N ASN A 12 11.48 2.11 12.68
CA ASN A 12 12.09 1.55 11.46
C ASN A 12 11.18 1.69 10.21
N LEU A 13 9.86 1.63 10.42
CA LEU A 13 8.88 1.80 9.34
C LEU A 13 8.69 3.24 8.92
N TYR A 14 8.81 4.12 9.89
CA TYR A 14 8.83 5.55 9.70
C TYR A 14 10.01 5.96 8.83
N ASP A 15 11.21 5.49 9.18
CA ASP A 15 12.44 5.75 8.42
C ASP A 15 12.35 5.20 6.99
N GLU A 16 11.82 3.99 6.79
CA GLU A 16 11.58 3.43 5.46
C GLU A 16 10.66 4.34 4.62
N LEU A 17 9.58 4.86 5.21
CA LEU A 17 8.66 5.75 4.52
C LEU A 17 9.32 7.09 4.19
N LEU A 18 10.07 7.68 5.12
CA LEU A 18 10.80 8.94 4.88
C LEU A 18 11.79 8.80 3.73
N VAL A 19 12.57 7.72 3.69
CA VAL A 19 13.52 7.46 2.58
C VAL A 19 12.77 7.39 1.25
N VAL A 20 11.63 6.69 1.19
CA VAL A 20 10.80 6.63 -0.02
C VAL A 20 10.32 8.01 -0.44
N LEU A 21 9.84 8.82 0.49
CA LEU A 21 9.34 10.16 0.21
C LEU A 21 10.47 11.10 -0.22
N GLN A 22 11.61 11.09 0.48
CA GLN A 22 12.78 11.90 0.15
C GLN A 22 13.31 11.60 -1.25
N ASN A 23 13.50 10.32 -1.55
CA ASN A 23 14.12 9.91 -2.80
C ASN A 23 13.23 10.12 -4.04
N ASN A 24 11.90 10.14 -3.86
CA ASN A 24 10.99 10.10 -4.99
C ASN A 24 10.06 11.32 -5.13
N PHE A 25 9.68 11.95 -4.03
CA PHE A 25 8.77 13.10 -4.08
C PHE A 25 9.53 14.44 -4.07
N THR A 26 10.61 14.53 -3.31
CA THR A 26 11.45 15.75 -3.26
C THR A 26 12.00 16.16 -4.63
N PRO A 27 12.51 15.24 -5.49
CA PRO A 27 12.99 15.61 -6.83
C PRO A 27 11.92 16.21 -7.73
N LEU A 28 10.64 15.94 -7.44
CA LEU A 28 9.50 16.55 -8.14
C LEU A 28 9.03 17.87 -7.52
N GLY A 29 9.78 18.42 -6.55
CA GLY A 29 9.46 19.69 -5.89
C GLY A 29 8.43 19.57 -4.76
N TYR A 30 8.06 18.35 -4.36
CA TYR A 30 7.15 18.15 -3.22
C TYR A 30 7.89 18.40 -1.90
N LYS A 31 7.31 19.27 -1.07
CA LYS A 31 7.78 19.48 0.31
C LYS A 31 7.30 18.32 1.17
N LEU A 32 8.26 17.64 1.81
CA LEU A 32 7.94 16.54 2.71
C LEU A 32 7.28 17.06 3.99
N PRO A 33 6.40 16.27 4.60
CA PRO A 33 5.92 16.56 5.94
C PRO A 33 7.10 16.52 6.92
N ASN A 34 7.11 17.42 7.90
CA ASN A 34 8.00 17.26 9.05
C ASN A 34 7.66 15.96 9.78
N ALA A 35 8.65 15.42 10.50
CA ALA A 35 8.48 14.19 11.29
C ALA A 35 7.22 14.21 12.18
N ASP A 36 6.91 15.36 12.77
CA ASP A 36 5.76 15.59 13.66
C ASP A 36 4.39 15.49 12.97
N TYR A 37 4.34 15.49 11.62
CA TYR A 37 3.10 15.40 10.85
C TYR A 37 2.79 14.00 10.31
N LEU A 38 3.68 13.03 10.49
CA LEU A 38 3.37 11.63 10.21
C LEU A 38 2.62 11.05 11.41
N ILE A 39 1.31 11.18 11.40
CA ILE A 39 0.46 10.68 12.48
C ILE A 39 0.31 9.17 12.30
N PRO A 40 0.88 8.35 13.21
CA PRO A 40 0.59 6.93 13.23
C PRO A 40 -0.93 6.75 13.38
N HIS A 41 -1.52 5.99 12.50
CA HIS A 41 -2.89 5.53 12.71
C HIS A 41 -2.89 4.55 13.88
N SER A 42 -3.02 5.06 15.09
CA SER A 42 -2.95 4.26 16.35
C SER A 42 -3.86 3.04 16.33
N GLN A 43 -5.00 3.16 15.66
CA GLN A 43 -5.97 2.08 15.50
C GLN A 43 -5.54 0.99 14.49
N ASN A 44 -4.52 1.27 13.67
CA ASN A 44 -4.01 0.39 12.61
C ASN A 44 -2.49 0.18 12.70
N ALA A 45 -1.90 0.35 13.87
CA ALA A 45 -0.46 0.20 14.09
C ALA A 45 0.07 -1.15 13.57
N GLN A 46 -0.68 -2.23 13.78
CA GLN A 46 -0.34 -3.56 13.26
C GLN A 46 -0.30 -3.68 11.72
N TYR A 47 -0.87 -2.70 11.00
CA TYR A 47 -0.88 -2.60 9.53
C TYR A 47 0.04 -1.49 9.02
N HIS A 48 0.90 -0.96 9.90
CA HIS A 48 1.88 0.08 9.57
C HIS A 48 1.24 1.28 8.85
N GLY A 49 0.18 1.82 9.45
CA GLY A 49 -0.59 2.90 8.87
C GLY A 49 -0.11 4.27 9.29
N PHE A 50 0.12 5.17 8.31
CA PHE A 50 0.38 6.59 8.54
C PHE A 50 -0.61 7.44 7.75
N ALA A 51 -0.86 8.67 8.24
CA ALA A 51 -1.54 9.71 7.52
C ALA A 51 -0.66 10.96 7.50
N PHE A 52 -0.52 11.60 6.35
CA PHE A 52 0.30 12.80 6.19
C PHE A 52 -0.17 13.63 5.00
N THR A 53 0.36 14.85 4.89
CA THR A 53 0.05 15.78 3.81
C THR A 53 1.32 16.14 3.05
N ILE A 54 1.26 16.06 1.72
CA ILE A 54 2.31 16.56 0.82
C ILE A 54 1.65 17.58 -0.12
N ASN A 55 2.15 18.83 -0.15
CA ASN A 55 1.61 19.90 -0.99
C ASN A 55 0.07 19.95 -0.95
N HIS A 56 -0.51 20.01 0.24
CA HIS A 56 -1.96 20.03 0.51
C HIS A 56 -2.73 18.75 0.12
N LYS A 57 -2.07 17.73 -0.43
CA LYS A 57 -2.71 16.44 -0.69
C LYS A 57 -2.60 15.54 0.53
N ARG A 58 -3.73 15.04 1.01
CA ARG A 58 -3.81 14.11 2.14
C ARG A 58 -3.55 12.69 1.67
N ILE A 59 -2.56 12.04 2.26
CA ILE A 59 -2.13 10.70 1.87
C ILE A 59 -2.32 9.75 3.05
N ILE A 60 -2.96 8.63 2.80
CA ILE A 60 -2.98 7.48 3.70
C ILE A 60 -1.94 6.48 3.22
N TYR A 61 -1.00 6.12 4.07
CA TYR A 61 0.00 5.07 3.81
C TYR A 61 -0.39 3.77 4.49
N ARG A 62 -0.15 2.66 3.79
CA ARG A 62 -0.32 1.29 4.31
C ARG A 62 0.77 0.38 3.75
N LYS A 63 1.17 -0.64 4.51
CA LYS A 63 2.01 -1.74 4.04
C LYS A 63 1.14 -2.98 3.82
N ALA A 64 1.12 -3.51 2.60
CA ALA A 64 0.38 -4.71 2.28
C ALA A 64 1.15 -5.96 2.75
N LYS A 65 0.43 -7.00 3.16
CA LYS A 65 0.99 -8.28 3.63
C LYS A 65 0.72 -9.39 2.62
N VAL A 66 1.78 -10.05 2.18
CA VAL A 66 1.66 -11.32 1.47
C VAL A 66 1.11 -12.36 2.45
N THR A 67 0.12 -13.12 2.01
CA THR A 67 -0.48 -14.21 2.80
C THR A 67 -0.31 -15.53 2.04
N PRO A 68 0.00 -16.64 2.74
CA PRO A 68 0.36 -17.90 2.07
C PRO A 68 -0.80 -18.58 1.36
N ASP A 69 -2.04 -18.21 1.69
CA ASP A 69 -3.27 -18.87 1.24
C ASP A 69 -3.90 -18.26 -0.02
N ARG A 70 -3.48 -17.05 -0.41
CA ARG A 70 -4.08 -16.33 -1.55
C ARG A 70 -3.04 -15.53 -2.34
N PRO A 71 -3.18 -15.46 -3.68
CA PRO A 71 -2.34 -14.59 -4.52
C PRO A 71 -2.45 -13.11 -4.16
N GLY A 72 -1.40 -12.35 -4.48
CA GLY A 72 -1.31 -10.92 -4.17
C GLY A 72 -1.10 -10.65 -2.69
N ALA A 73 -1.22 -9.40 -2.27
CA ALA A 73 -1.00 -8.97 -0.89
C ALA A 73 -2.28 -8.38 -0.27
N PHE A 74 -2.54 -8.73 0.98
CA PHE A 74 -3.69 -8.24 1.75
C PHE A 74 -3.44 -6.84 2.27
N LEU A 75 -4.44 -5.98 2.17
CA LEU A 75 -4.43 -4.62 2.69
C LEU A 75 -5.66 -4.36 3.55
N ALA A 76 -5.45 -4.00 4.80
CA ALA A 76 -6.50 -3.47 5.67
C ALA A 76 -6.69 -1.97 5.40
N LEU A 77 -7.93 -1.55 5.13
CA LEU A 77 -8.28 -0.16 4.86
C LEU A 77 -9.59 0.18 5.59
N TRP A 78 -9.46 0.51 6.87
CA TRP A 78 -10.61 0.81 7.73
C TRP A 78 -10.23 1.83 8.80
N LYS A 79 -11.25 2.44 9.39
CA LYS A 79 -11.17 3.31 10.56
C LYS A 79 -12.22 2.90 11.59
N ARG A 80 -12.05 3.37 12.83
CA ARG A 80 -13.12 3.31 13.83
C ARG A 80 -13.99 4.55 13.71
N PRO A 81 -15.26 4.47 14.09
CA PRO A 81 -16.10 5.65 14.24
C PRO A 81 -15.47 6.67 15.19
N ALA A 82 -15.72 7.95 14.91
CA ALA A 82 -15.15 9.07 15.68
C ALA A 82 -15.74 9.22 17.10
N ASP A 83 -16.87 8.56 17.37
CA ASP A 83 -17.58 8.59 18.66
C ASP A 83 -16.85 7.84 19.79
N GLY A 84 -15.67 7.27 19.53
CA GLY A 84 -14.90 6.50 20.52
C GLY A 84 -15.51 5.15 20.88
N SER A 85 -16.62 4.77 20.27
CA SER A 85 -17.24 3.46 20.49
C SER A 85 -16.29 2.32 20.06
N ASN A 86 -16.26 1.21 20.79
CA ASN A 86 -15.59 -0.04 20.39
C ASN A 86 -16.33 -0.74 19.23
N SER A 87 -16.99 0.03 18.39
CA SER A 87 -17.77 -0.46 17.27
C SER A 87 -16.89 -1.10 16.18
N LYS A 88 -17.53 -1.89 15.33
CA LYS A 88 -16.85 -2.59 14.24
C LYS A 88 -16.13 -1.62 13.30
N PRO A 89 -14.98 -2.03 12.71
CA PRO A 89 -14.29 -1.24 11.70
C PRO A 89 -15.22 -0.83 10.56
N ILE A 90 -15.13 0.43 10.14
CA ILE A 90 -15.87 0.98 9.01
C ILE A 90 -14.94 1.34 7.85
N PRO A 91 -15.41 1.25 6.60
CA PRO A 91 -14.65 1.69 5.43
C PRO A 91 -14.37 3.20 5.49
N PHE A 92 -13.27 3.62 4.87
CA PHE A 92 -13.02 5.04 4.62
C PHE A 92 -14.05 5.64 3.66
N THR A 93 -14.26 6.93 3.79
CA THR A 93 -14.92 7.80 2.82
C THR A 93 -13.84 8.57 2.02
N ASN A 94 -14.22 9.54 1.20
CA ASN A 94 -13.29 10.36 0.42
C ASN A 94 -12.57 11.46 1.25
N GLU A 95 -12.12 11.13 2.44
CA GLU A 95 -11.46 12.04 3.37
C GLU A 95 -9.93 12.17 3.17
N PHE A 96 -9.40 11.56 2.13
CA PHE A 96 -8.01 11.64 1.71
C PHE A 96 -7.93 11.73 0.17
N ASP A 97 -6.79 12.17 -0.36
CA ASP A 97 -6.61 12.33 -1.81
C ASP A 97 -5.95 11.10 -2.45
N TYR A 98 -5.01 10.46 -1.74
CA TYR A 98 -4.30 9.28 -2.24
C TYR A 98 -4.14 8.20 -1.18
N LEU A 99 -4.18 6.97 -1.63
CA LEU A 99 -3.73 5.80 -0.87
C LEU A 99 -2.38 5.33 -1.42
N LEU A 100 -1.32 5.47 -0.62
CA LEU A 100 0.02 4.98 -0.91
C LEU A 100 0.20 3.61 -0.25
N VAL A 101 0.47 2.58 -1.04
CA VAL A 101 0.58 1.20 -0.54
C VAL A 101 1.95 0.65 -0.88
N ALA A 102 2.77 0.38 0.14
CA ALA A 102 4.01 -0.36 -0.04
C ALA A 102 3.74 -1.87 -0.10
N VAL A 103 4.40 -2.54 -1.04
CA VAL A 103 4.32 -3.99 -1.21
C VAL A 103 5.70 -4.54 -1.58
N ALA A 104 6.04 -5.70 -1.01
CA ALA A 104 7.24 -6.45 -1.38
C ALA A 104 6.87 -7.92 -1.58
N SER A 105 7.66 -8.64 -2.38
CA SER A 105 7.63 -10.09 -2.39
C SER A 105 8.16 -10.61 -1.05
N ASP A 106 7.71 -11.77 -0.62
CA ASP A 106 8.09 -12.34 0.67
C ASP A 106 9.54 -12.86 0.74
N GLY A 107 10.25 -12.86 -0.39
CA GLY A 107 11.62 -13.36 -0.47
C GLY A 107 11.79 -14.87 -0.17
N LEU A 108 10.69 -15.57 0.09
CA LEU A 108 10.68 -16.96 0.52
C LEU A 108 10.52 -17.96 -0.63
N THR A 109 10.28 -17.51 -1.85
CA THR A 109 10.24 -18.38 -3.04
C THR A 109 11.65 -18.55 -3.58
N PRO A 110 12.31 -19.70 -3.34
CA PRO A 110 13.61 -19.99 -3.97
C PRO A 110 13.36 -20.22 -5.45
N ILE A 111 13.72 -19.27 -6.28
CA ILE A 111 13.89 -19.52 -7.70
C ILE A 111 15.32 -20.05 -7.85
N ASN A 112 15.44 -21.35 -8.10
CA ASN A 112 16.71 -22.02 -8.41
C ASN A 112 17.84 -21.88 -7.37
N ASN A 113 17.57 -22.06 -6.06
CA ASN A 113 18.58 -22.03 -4.98
C ASN A 113 19.38 -20.71 -4.86
N GLN A 114 18.97 -19.64 -5.55
CA GLN A 114 19.47 -18.29 -5.31
C GLN A 114 18.48 -17.54 -4.42
N LEU A 115 18.98 -16.74 -3.47
CA LEU A 115 18.18 -15.79 -2.72
C LEU A 115 17.45 -14.91 -3.75
N ALA A 116 16.14 -15.11 -3.87
CA ALA A 116 15.32 -14.34 -4.80
C ALA A 116 15.50 -12.85 -4.48
N ASN A 117 15.83 -12.04 -5.48
CA ASN A 117 15.86 -10.59 -5.33
C ASN A 117 14.46 -10.15 -4.86
N ILE A 118 14.39 -9.59 -3.66
CA ILE A 118 13.13 -9.09 -3.11
C ILE A 118 12.61 -7.98 -4.02
N GLN A 119 11.54 -8.28 -4.75
CA GLN A 119 10.85 -7.27 -5.54
C GLN A 119 10.04 -6.38 -4.61
N SER A 120 10.11 -5.08 -4.79
CA SER A 120 9.33 -4.12 -4.02
C SER A 120 8.77 -3.02 -4.92
N GLY A 121 7.71 -2.35 -4.45
CA GLY A 121 7.10 -1.25 -5.16
C GLY A 121 6.00 -0.58 -4.37
N LEU A 122 5.45 0.45 -4.97
CA LEU A 122 4.40 1.27 -4.41
C LEU A 122 3.19 1.29 -5.34
N PHE A 123 1.99 1.16 -4.80
CA PHE A 123 0.79 1.62 -5.48
C PHE A 123 0.43 3.02 -4.99
N LEU A 124 0.11 3.92 -5.91
CA LEU A 124 -0.42 5.25 -5.58
C LEU A 124 -1.81 5.39 -6.21
N PHE A 125 -2.84 5.13 -5.42
CA PHE A 125 -4.22 5.15 -5.90
C PHE A 125 -4.90 6.49 -5.57
N PRO A 126 -5.40 7.26 -6.56
CA PRO A 126 -6.29 8.37 -6.31
C PRO A 126 -7.58 7.89 -5.64
N VAL A 127 -8.14 8.68 -4.70
CA VAL A 127 -9.35 8.29 -3.97
C VAL A 127 -10.56 8.11 -4.89
N GLU A 128 -10.69 8.92 -5.93
CA GLU A 128 -11.79 8.85 -6.91
C GLU A 128 -11.81 7.49 -7.62
N LEU A 129 -10.63 6.97 -7.96
CA LEU A 129 -10.50 5.62 -8.50
C LEU A 129 -11.00 4.57 -7.50
N LEU A 130 -10.60 4.69 -6.23
CA LEU A 130 -11.02 3.75 -5.20
C LEU A 130 -12.52 3.80 -4.92
N VAL A 131 -13.14 4.98 -5.00
CA VAL A 131 -14.59 5.16 -4.94
C VAL A 131 -15.24 4.47 -6.14
N LYS A 132 -14.77 4.74 -7.37
CA LYS A 132 -15.25 4.10 -8.60
C LYS A 132 -15.15 2.58 -8.56
N LYS A 133 -14.09 2.04 -7.95
CA LYS A 133 -13.89 0.59 -7.77
C LYS A 133 -14.65 0.02 -6.55
N GLY A 134 -15.36 0.84 -5.78
CA GLY A 134 -16.11 0.45 -4.58
C GLY A 134 -15.23 -0.09 -3.46
N ILE A 135 -14.01 0.43 -3.35
CA ILE A 135 -13.07 0.15 -2.26
C ILE A 135 -13.26 1.18 -1.15
N VAL A 136 -13.38 2.45 -1.51
CA VAL A 136 -13.74 3.55 -0.62
C VAL A 136 -15.25 3.81 -0.75
N THR A 137 -15.89 4.21 0.34
CA THR A 137 -17.33 4.53 0.37
C THR A 137 -17.62 5.76 -0.48
N GLY A 138 -18.52 5.63 -1.42
CA GLY A 138 -19.07 6.71 -2.23
C GLY A 138 -20.53 6.97 -1.90
N THR A 139 -21.17 7.84 -2.67
CA THR A 139 -22.58 8.27 -2.45
C THR A 139 -23.56 7.09 -2.44
N ASN A 140 -23.40 6.17 -3.40
CA ASN A 140 -24.37 5.08 -3.64
C ASN A 140 -23.86 3.69 -3.24
N ARG A 141 -22.65 3.60 -2.69
CA ARG A 141 -22.03 2.31 -2.37
C ARG A 141 -21.14 2.40 -1.15
N LYS A 142 -21.37 1.48 -0.18
CA LYS A 142 -20.48 1.27 0.94
C LYS A 142 -19.17 0.66 0.45
N GLY A 143 -18.03 1.18 0.92
CA GLY A 143 -16.70 0.68 0.65
C GLY A 143 -16.38 -0.64 1.37
N LYS A 144 -15.12 -1.03 1.33
CA LYS A 144 -14.57 -2.24 1.95
C LYS A 144 -13.64 -1.88 3.09
N THR A 145 -13.57 -2.74 4.10
CA THR A 145 -12.60 -2.62 5.20
C THR A 145 -11.25 -3.27 4.87
N ALA A 146 -11.18 -4.03 3.78
CA ALA A 146 -9.96 -4.64 3.28
C ALA A 146 -10.10 -5.01 1.79
N PHE A 147 -8.97 -5.06 1.09
CA PHE A 147 -8.90 -5.57 -0.28
C PHE A 147 -7.51 -6.16 -0.55
N ARG A 148 -7.28 -6.70 -1.74
CA ARG A 148 -5.96 -7.20 -2.13
C ARG A 148 -5.37 -6.35 -3.24
N VAL A 149 -4.06 -6.14 -3.15
CA VAL A 149 -3.25 -5.57 -4.23
C VAL A 149 -2.48 -6.68 -4.92
N PHE A 150 -2.33 -6.54 -6.24
CA PHE A 150 -1.71 -7.54 -7.10
C PHE A 150 -0.57 -6.86 -7.87
N PRO A 151 0.66 -6.78 -7.31
CA PRO A 151 1.80 -6.27 -8.05
C PRO A 151 2.11 -7.14 -9.29
N PRO A 152 2.89 -6.64 -10.28
CA PRO A 152 3.17 -7.37 -11.51
C PRO A 152 3.71 -8.78 -11.32
N TRP A 153 4.44 -9.01 -10.23
CA TRP A 153 5.00 -10.32 -9.89
C TRP A 153 4.06 -11.25 -9.13
N SER A 154 2.79 -10.87 -8.97
CA SER A 154 1.84 -11.78 -8.29
C SER A 154 1.74 -13.10 -9.01
N GLU A 155 1.98 -14.16 -8.26
CA GLU A 155 1.96 -15.54 -8.75
C GLU A 155 0.56 -15.97 -9.21
N SER A 156 0.52 -16.92 -10.13
CA SER A 156 -0.75 -17.52 -10.59
C SER A 156 -1.42 -18.37 -9.50
N ARG A 157 -0.71 -18.72 -8.45
CA ARG A 157 -1.19 -19.44 -7.27
C ARG A 157 -0.69 -18.78 -5.98
N ALA A 158 -1.35 -19.10 -4.87
CA ALA A 158 -0.84 -18.76 -3.56
C ALA A 158 0.45 -19.54 -3.23
N LEU A 159 1.27 -19.04 -2.29
CA LEU A 159 2.53 -19.65 -1.90
C LEU A 159 2.40 -21.11 -1.46
N ASN A 160 1.31 -21.45 -0.76
CA ASN A 160 1.00 -22.82 -0.35
C ASN A 160 0.25 -23.63 -1.43
N GLY A 161 0.06 -23.06 -2.63
CA GLY A 161 -0.63 -23.71 -3.76
C GLY A 161 -2.15 -23.80 -3.63
N SER A 162 -2.77 -23.35 -2.53
CA SER A 162 -4.20 -23.52 -2.26
C SER A 162 -5.08 -22.52 -3.01
N GLY A 163 -4.61 -21.29 -3.23
CA GLY A 163 -5.37 -20.23 -3.86
C GLY A 163 -5.04 -20.06 -5.34
N VAL A 164 -6.06 -19.95 -6.18
CA VAL A 164 -5.90 -19.70 -7.62
C VAL A 164 -6.00 -18.21 -7.94
N PHE A 165 -5.16 -17.74 -8.84
CA PHE A 165 -5.25 -16.38 -9.39
C PHE A 165 -6.39 -16.30 -10.41
N SER A 166 -7.58 -16.01 -9.91
CA SER A 166 -8.82 -16.02 -10.69
C SER A 166 -8.84 -14.95 -11.79
N TYR A 167 -9.77 -15.10 -12.75
CA TYR A 167 -10.01 -14.07 -13.77
C TYR A 167 -10.31 -12.70 -13.16
N ALA A 168 -11.12 -12.66 -12.10
CA ALA A 168 -11.42 -11.42 -11.37
C ALA A 168 -10.18 -10.79 -10.73
N ALA A 169 -9.27 -11.61 -10.18
CA ALA A 169 -7.99 -11.14 -9.64
C ALA A 169 -7.09 -10.58 -10.76
N LYS A 170 -7.00 -11.26 -11.91
CA LYS A 170 -6.26 -10.77 -13.10
C LYS A 170 -6.82 -9.46 -13.62
N SER A 171 -8.14 -9.32 -13.69
CA SER A 171 -8.80 -8.07 -14.08
C SER A 171 -8.50 -6.94 -13.09
N THR A 172 -8.45 -7.27 -11.80
CA THR A 172 -8.05 -6.31 -10.74
C THR A 172 -6.58 -5.90 -10.89
N GLN A 173 -5.69 -6.85 -11.11
CA GLN A 173 -4.26 -6.56 -11.35
C GLN A 173 -4.04 -5.58 -12.50
N ARG A 174 -4.74 -5.77 -13.64
CA ARG A 174 -4.58 -4.91 -14.82
C ARG A 174 -4.73 -3.43 -14.46
N TRP A 175 -5.85 -3.03 -13.85
CA TRP A 175 -6.06 -1.63 -13.52
C TRP A 175 -5.16 -1.16 -12.35
N GLN A 176 -4.77 -2.05 -11.42
CA GLN A 176 -3.86 -1.69 -10.34
C GLN A 176 -2.45 -1.41 -10.86
N CYS A 177 -1.98 -2.16 -11.85
CA CYS A 177 -0.65 -1.97 -12.43
C CYS A 177 -0.46 -0.61 -13.13
N ASP A 178 -1.54 0.05 -13.56
CA ASP A 178 -1.49 1.42 -14.07
C ASP A 178 -0.99 2.41 -13.01
N TYR A 179 -1.24 2.11 -11.74
CA TYR A 179 -0.88 2.91 -10.56
C TYR A 179 0.29 2.31 -9.77
N PHE A 180 0.96 1.32 -10.32
CA PHE A 180 2.08 0.65 -9.67
C PHE A 180 3.41 1.27 -10.11
N LEU A 181 4.28 1.53 -9.12
CA LEU A 181 5.60 2.10 -9.24
C LEU A 181 6.61 1.07 -8.71
N GLN A 182 7.34 0.41 -9.63
CA GLN A 182 8.40 -0.53 -9.27
C GLN A 182 9.51 0.21 -8.55
N GLN A 183 10.01 -0.33 -7.45
CA GLN A 183 11.20 0.15 -6.76
C GLN A 183 12.42 -0.64 -7.19
N ASP A 184 13.53 0.06 -7.38
CA ASP A 184 14.86 -0.55 -7.53
C ASP A 184 15.48 -0.88 -6.15
N GLN A 185 16.71 -1.34 -6.14
CA GLN A 185 17.47 -1.66 -4.92
C GLN A 185 17.72 -0.45 -4.01
N TYR A 186 17.65 0.78 -4.54
CA TYR A 186 17.81 2.04 -3.80
C TYR A 186 16.47 2.68 -3.40
N LYS A 187 15.36 1.97 -3.59
CA LYS A 187 13.99 2.46 -3.36
C LYS A 187 13.59 3.62 -4.27
N LEU A 188 14.26 3.77 -5.44
CA LEU A 188 13.89 4.72 -6.46
C LEU A 188 12.80 4.15 -7.36
N ILE A 189 11.94 5.03 -7.86
CA ILE A 189 10.82 4.71 -8.76
C ILE A 189 10.88 5.58 -10.02
N ASP A 190 10.10 5.21 -11.04
CA ASP A 190 9.90 6.04 -12.23
C ASP A 190 9.18 7.35 -11.87
N LEU A 191 9.93 8.46 -11.83
CA LEU A 191 9.42 9.79 -11.49
C LEU A 191 8.45 10.33 -12.55
N SER A 192 8.61 9.95 -13.83
CA SER A 192 7.69 10.35 -14.90
C SER A 192 6.30 9.73 -14.67
N LYS A 193 6.28 8.43 -14.33
CA LYS A 193 5.03 7.73 -13.99
C LYS A 193 4.41 8.28 -12.72
N LEU A 194 5.21 8.54 -11.67
CA LEU A 194 4.74 9.16 -10.44
C LEU A 194 4.06 10.50 -10.72
N ASN A 195 4.74 11.39 -11.47
CA ASN A 195 4.21 12.71 -11.82
C ASN A 195 2.90 12.60 -12.63
N LYS A 196 2.83 11.67 -13.58
CA LYS A 196 1.61 11.41 -14.34
C LYS A 196 0.43 10.99 -13.45
N ILE A 197 0.66 10.12 -12.46
CA ILE A 197 -0.40 9.71 -11.51
C ILE A 197 -0.86 10.90 -10.68
N LEU A 198 0.08 11.72 -10.20
CA LEU A 198 -0.23 12.89 -9.38
C LEU A 198 -0.94 14.01 -10.16
N ALA A 199 -0.63 14.18 -11.45
CA ALA A 199 -1.26 15.18 -12.31
C ALA A 199 -2.68 14.79 -12.78
N ASN A 200 -2.98 13.50 -12.90
CA ASN A 200 -4.26 13.01 -13.41
C ASN A 200 -5.35 12.88 -12.33
N ALA A 201 -5.05 13.21 -11.10
CA ALA A 201 -6.03 13.26 -10.02
C ALA A 201 -6.58 14.69 -9.90
N VAL A 202 -7.53 15.01 -10.76
CA VAL A 202 -8.35 16.23 -10.71
C VAL A 202 -9.77 15.85 -10.39
#